data_10e536179c1e7f477073d05933dda666
#
_entry.id   10e536179c1e7f477073d05933dda666
#
_cell.length_a   1.000
_cell.length_b   1.000
_cell.length_c   1.000
_cell.angle_alpha   90.00
_cell.angle_beta   90.00
_cell.angle_gamma   90.00
#
_symmetry.space_group_name_H-M   'P 1'
#
loop_
_entity.id
_entity.type
_entity.pdbx_description
1 polymer ?
#
loop_
_entity_poly.entity_id
_entity_poly.type
_entity_poly.pdbx_seq_one_letter_code
_entity_poly.pdbx_strand_id
1 'polypeptide(L)'
;MNAHVSSILLGVRDMDRSKEFYTEGLGWTIKNDYGISVFFEPNGGSLVGFYGRDGLATDNGASPEGSGFSGLVLTYVVRSETRVDEIMAEAEKAGATILMPAATKEWGGYGGSFADPDGYIWSIGYSAQGKDQPYAE
;
A
#
# COMPACT_ATOMS: atom_id res chain seq x y z
N MET A 1 -5.16 -22.31 -12.35
CA MET A 1 -4.85 -20.87 -12.58
C MET A 1 -3.41 -20.60 -12.20
N ASN A 2 -2.77 -19.64 -12.83
CA ASN A 2 -1.38 -19.29 -12.52
C ASN A 2 -1.29 -18.45 -11.24
N ALA A 3 -0.13 -18.47 -10.58
CA ALA A 3 0.15 -17.60 -9.44
C ALA A 3 0.39 -16.16 -9.92
N HIS A 4 -0.70 -15.47 -10.22
CA HIS A 4 -0.70 -14.13 -10.81
C HIS A 4 -1.87 -13.32 -10.26
N VAL A 5 -1.60 -12.08 -9.83
CA VAL A 5 -2.63 -11.12 -9.42
C VAL A 5 -2.61 -9.97 -10.41
N SER A 6 -3.67 -9.82 -11.20
CA SER A 6 -3.77 -8.74 -12.21
C SER A 6 -3.97 -7.38 -11.57
N SER A 7 -4.81 -7.30 -10.56
CA SER A 7 -5.05 -6.06 -9.82
C SER A 7 -5.33 -6.32 -8.35
N ILE A 8 -5.03 -5.32 -7.56
CA ILE A 8 -5.38 -5.28 -6.14
C ILE A 8 -6.36 -4.12 -5.96
N LEU A 9 -7.59 -4.44 -5.55
CA LEU A 9 -8.63 -3.44 -5.29
C LEU A 9 -8.79 -3.27 -3.79
N LEU A 10 -8.61 -2.04 -3.33
CA LEU A 10 -8.73 -1.69 -1.91
C LEU A 10 -10.02 -0.90 -1.69
N GLY A 11 -10.86 -1.39 -0.78
CA GLY A 11 -12.07 -0.69 -0.39
C GLY A 11 -11.75 0.51 0.48
N VAL A 12 -12.20 1.69 0.09
CA VAL A 12 -11.96 2.93 0.82
C VAL A 12 -13.27 3.55 1.30
N ARG A 13 -13.24 4.16 2.49
CA ARG A 13 -14.41 4.81 3.07
C ARG A 13 -14.59 6.23 2.59
N ASP A 14 -13.48 6.91 2.28
CA ASP A 14 -13.46 8.30 1.81
C ASP A 14 -12.50 8.38 0.62
N MET A 15 -13.06 8.38 -0.59
CA MET A 15 -12.27 8.37 -1.82
C MET A 15 -11.36 9.60 -1.93
N ASP A 16 -11.85 10.79 -1.59
CA ASP A 16 -11.07 12.02 -1.69
C ASP A 16 -9.87 11.99 -0.75
N ARG A 17 -10.06 11.52 0.47
CA ARG A 17 -9.00 11.35 1.46
C ARG A 17 -7.94 10.36 0.96
N SER A 18 -8.37 9.23 0.43
CA SER A 18 -7.45 8.20 -0.08
C SER A 18 -6.68 8.68 -1.30
N LYS A 19 -7.33 9.37 -2.22
CA LYS A 19 -6.68 9.98 -3.38
C LYS A 19 -5.60 10.97 -2.94
N GLU A 20 -5.93 11.87 -2.03
CA GLU A 20 -4.97 12.87 -1.52
C GLU A 20 -3.77 12.20 -0.87
N PHE A 21 -4.00 11.20 -0.03
CA PHE A 21 -2.91 10.48 0.64
C PHE A 21 -1.92 9.89 -0.36
N TYR A 22 -2.41 9.17 -1.36
CA TYR A 22 -1.54 8.45 -2.31
C TYR A 22 -0.97 9.36 -3.40
N THR A 23 -1.68 10.40 -3.82
CA THR A 23 -1.19 11.34 -4.85
C THR A 23 -0.33 12.45 -4.24
N GLU A 24 -0.92 13.36 -3.50
CA GLU A 24 -0.20 14.48 -2.87
C GLU A 24 0.80 13.98 -1.82
N GLY A 25 0.40 12.97 -1.04
CA GLY A 25 1.21 12.45 0.05
C GLY A 25 2.35 11.56 -0.41
N LEU A 26 2.08 10.56 -1.24
CA LEU A 26 3.07 9.57 -1.66
C LEU A 26 3.56 9.72 -3.10
N GLY A 27 2.98 10.62 -3.87
CA GLY A 27 3.44 10.92 -5.23
C GLY A 27 2.97 9.92 -6.30
N TRP A 28 1.92 9.16 -6.04
CA TRP A 28 1.36 8.24 -7.03
C TRP A 28 0.61 9.01 -8.12
N THR A 29 0.65 8.48 -9.34
CA THR A 29 -0.04 9.07 -10.50
C THR A 29 -1.30 8.30 -10.81
N ILE A 30 -2.43 9.01 -10.90
CA ILE A 30 -3.70 8.42 -11.29
C ILE A 30 -3.67 8.10 -12.79
N LYS A 31 -4.03 6.86 -13.13
CA LYS A 31 -4.21 6.42 -14.50
C LYS A 31 -5.65 6.69 -14.98
N ASN A 32 -6.63 6.26 -14.19
CA ASN A 32 -8.05 6.44 -14.49
C ASN A 32 -8.81 6.81 -13.21
N ASP A 33 -9.69 7.79 -13.33
CA ASP A 33 -10.59 8.21 -12.25
C ASP A 33 -12.03 8.11 -12.75
N TYR A 34 -12.78 7.14 -12.21
CA TYR A 34 -14.19 6.92 -12.57
C TYR A 34 -15.14 7.43 -11.47
N GLY A 35 -14.63 8.14 -10.48
CA GLY A 35 -15.40 8.61 -9.32
C GLY A 35 -15.56 7.55 -8.25
N ILE A 36 -16.28 6.47 -8.54
CA ILE A 36 -16.48 5.34 -7.62
C ILE A 36 -15.27 4.42 -7.54
N SER A 37 -14.39 4.49 -8.52
CA SER A 37 -13.13 3.74 -8.56
C SER A 37 -12.01 4.59 -9.16
N VAL A 38 -10.80 4.39 -8.67
CA VAL A 38 -9.60 5.10 -9.13
C VAL A 38 -8.49 4.09 -9.30
N PHE A 39 -7.80 4.12 -10.44
CA PHE A 39 -6.67 3.24 -10.71
C PHE A 39 -5.40 4.07 -10.90
N PHE A 40 -4.29 3.56 -10.38
CA PHE A 40 -2.99 4.23 -10.44
C PHE A 40 -2.13 3.65 -11.56
N GLU A 41 -1.19 4.46 -12.07
CA GLU A 41 -0.23 4.00 -13.05
C GLU A 41 0.63 2.88 -12.44
N PRO A 42 0.64 1.68 -13.07
CA PRO A 42 1.46 0.59 -12.57
C PRO A 42 2.94 0.83 -12.83
N ASN A 43 3.76 0.35 -11.92
CA ASN A 43 5.21 0.42 -12.06
C ASN A 43 5.78 -1.00 -11.91
N GLY A 44 5.54 -1.83 -12.92
CA GLY A 44 6.09 -3.18 -13.02
C GLY A 44 5.39 -4.25 -12.18
N GLY A 45 4.38 -3.89 -11.41
CA GLY A 45 3.63 -4.82 -10.57
C GLY A 45 2.18 -4.95 -10.98
N SER A 46 1.36 -5.49 -10.08
CA SER A 46 -0.09 -5.54 -10.25
C SER A 46 -0.67 -4.13 -10.27
N LEU A 47 -1.76 -3.96 -11.00
CA LEU A 47 -2.52 -2.71 -10.99
C LEU A 47 -3.14 -2.51 -9.60
N VAL A 48 -2.96 -1.34 -9.02
CA VAL A 48 -3.59 -0.99 -7.75
C VAL A 48 -4.72 -0.01 -8.01
N GLY A 49 -5.87 -0.27 -7.40
CA GLY A 49 -7.02 0.60 -7.54
C GLY A 49 -7.81 0.72 -6.24
N PHE A 50 -8.57 1.79 -6.14
CA PHE A 50 -9.51 2.02 -5.04
C PHE A 50 -10.93 1.91 -5.54
N TYR A 51 -11.79 1.44 -4.67
CA TYR A 51 -13.22 1.35 -4.90
C TYR A 51 -13.93 1.70 -3.59
N GLY A 52 -15.09 2.33 -3.66
CA GLY A 52 -15.90 2.55 -2.45
C GLY A 52 -16.11 1.23 -1.70
N ARG A 53 -15.78 1.20 -0.40
CA ARG A 53 -15.75 -0.04 0.38
C ARG A 53 -17.07 -0.83 0.31
N ASP A 54 -18.20 -0.16 0.53
CA ASP A 54 -19.50 -0.82 0.54
C ASP A 54 -19.86 -1.41 -0.82
N GLY A 55 -19.60 -0.66 -1.90
CA GLY A 55 -19.82 -1.13 -3.26
C GLY A 55 -18.94 -2.30 -3.63
N LEU A 56 -17.66 -2.24 -3.26
CA LEU A 56 -16.73 -3.34 -3.50
C LEU A 56 -17.17 -4.62 -2.82
N ALA A 57 -17.58 -4.53 -1.56
CA ALA A 57 -18.10 -5.67 -0.82
C ALA A 57 -19.36 -6.24 -1.47
N THR A 58 -20.35 -5.38 -1.77
CA THR A 58 -21.62 -5.77 -2.39
C THR A 58 -21.41 -6.45 -3.74
N ASP A 59 -20.56 -5.89 -4.59
CA ASP A 59 -20.27 -6.43 -5.92
C ASP A 59 -19.64 -7.82 -5.86
N ASN A 60 -19.00 -8.16 -4.75
CA ASN A 60 -18.33 -9.45 -4.57
C ASN A 60 -19.07 -10.38 -3.59
N GLY A 61 -20.29 -10.03 -3.21
CA GLY A 61 -21.14 -10.89 -2.38
C GLY A 61 -20.69 -10.97 -0.92
N ALA A 62 -19.97 -9.97 -0.42
CA ALA A 62 -19.45 -9.94 0.93
C ALA A 62 -20.05 -8.80 1.76
N SER A 63 -19.94 -8.91 3.09
CA SER A 63 -20.31 -7.83 4.00
C SER A 63 -19.16 -6.82 4.09
N PRO A 64 -19.45 -5.50 4.08
CA PRO A 64 -18.43 -4.48 4.31
C PRO A 64 -18.01 -4.34 5.77
N GLU A 65 -18.67 -5.07 6.68
CA GLU A 65 -18.41 -4.99 8.11
C GLU A 65 -17.01 -5.51 8.47
N GLY A 66 -16.42 -4.90 9.48
CA GLY A 66 -15.15 -5.33 10.06
C GLY A 66 -14.17 -4.19 10.24
N SER A 67 -13.41 -4.32 11.33
CA SER A 67 -12.28 -3.47 11.66
C SER A 67 -11.20 -4.37 12.26
N GLY A 68 -9.99 -4.05 12.20
CA GLY A 68 -8.88 -4.86 12.64
C GLY A 68 -8.09 -5.42 11.47
N PHE A 69 -7.19 -6.36 11.74
CA PHE A 69 -6.30 -6.88 10.71
C PHE A 69 -7.07 -7.68 9.65
N SER A 70 -6.91 -7.26 8.39
CA SER A 70 -7.60 -7.87 7.25
C SER A 70 -6.92 -9.15 6.72
N GLY A 71 -5.77 -9.53 7.28
CA GLY A 71 -4.99 -10.65 6.77
C GLY A 71 -4.15 -10.30 5.53
N LEU A 72 -4.07 -9.02 5.17
CA LEU A 72 -3.34 -8.53 4.00
C LEU A 72 -2.29 -7.52 4.44
N VAL A 73 -1.07 -7.69 3.92
CA VAL A 73 0.00 -6.69 4.03
C VAL A 73 0.53 -6.43 2.62
N LEU A 74 0.61 -5.17 2.27
CA LEU A 74 1.24 -4.73 1.03
C LEU A 74 2.72 -4.44 1.31
N THR A 75 3.61 -4.91 0.46
CA THR A 75 5.04 -4.70 0.67
C THR A 75 5.61 -3.78 -0.40
N TYR A 76 6.57 -2.97 0.00
CA TYR A 76 7.31 -2.08 -0.87
C TYR A 76 8.79 -2.23 -0.57
N VAL A 77 9.53 -2.83 -1.50
CA VAL A 77 10.93 -3.20 -1.30
C VAL A 77 11.82 -2.22 -2.04
N VAL A 78 12.78 -1.64 -1.32
CA VAL A 78 13.69 -0.63 -1.84
C VAL A 78 15.15 -1.05 -1.66
N ARG A 79 16.08 -0.26 -2.20
CA ARG A 79 17.49 -0.65 -2.36
C ARG A 79 18.43 -0.07 -1.29
N SER A 80 17.88 0.61 -0.28
CA SER A 80 18.72 1.16 0.81
C SER A 80 17.91 1.41 2.07
N GLU A 81 18.60 1.41 3.20
CA GLU A 81 17.99 1.78 4.49
C GLU A 81 17.54 3.24 4.48
N THR A 82 18.35 4.12 3.86
CA THR A 82 18.00 5.55 3.73
C THR A 82 16.65 5.72 3.02
N ARG A 83 16.41 4.95 1.95
CA ARG A 83 15.14 5.06 1.22
C ARG A 83 13.96 4.56 2.07
N VAL A 84 14.17 3.53 2.89
CA VAL A 84 13.14 3.10 3.86
C VAL A 84 12.78 4.26 4.80
N ASP A 85 13.77 4.91 5.38
CA ASP A 85 13.56 6.03 6.30
C ASP A 85 12.81 7.18 5.63
N GLU A 86 13.19 7.53 4.40
CA GLU A 86 12.53 8.59 3.64
C GLU A 86 11.05 8.29 3.40
N ILE A 87 10.72 7.06 2.97
CA ILE A 87 9.34 6.67 2.70
C ILE A 87 8.52 6.68 3.99
N MET A 88 9.07 6.16 5.08
CA MET A 88 8.38 6.17 6.37
C MET A 88 8.07 7.61 6.82
N ALA A 89 9.00 8.53 6.63
CA ALA A 89 8.79 9.94 6.93
C ALA A 89 7.75 10.60 6.02
N GLU A 90 7.79 10.31 4.72
CA GLU A 90 6.80 10.79 3.74
C GLU A 90 5.40 10.32 4.11
N ALA A 91 5.26 9.05 4.46
CA ALA A 91 3.98 8.46 4.83
C ALA A 91 3.42 9.11 6.10
N GLU A 92 4.24 9.30 7.11
CA GLU A 92 3.84 9.96 8.36
C GLU A 92 3.37 11.39 8.11
N LYS A 93 4.12 12.14 7.30
CA LYS A 93 3.75 13.50 6.90
C LYS A 93 2.43 13.53 6.12
N ALA A 94 2.17 12.50 5.31
CA ALA A 94 0.94 12.39 4.53
C ALA A 94 -0.28 11.99 5.38
N GLY A 95 -0.09 11.61 6.64
CA GLY A 95 -1.18 11.25 7.55
C GLY A 95 -1.28 9.77 7.90
N ALA A 96 -0.29 8.96 7.51
CA ALA A 96 -0.24 7.55 7.90
C ALA A 96 -0.03 7.39 9.40
N THR A 97 -0.52 6.27 9.93
CA THR A 97 -0.20 5.84 11.29
C THR A 97 1.02 4.93 11.24
N ILE A 98 2.09 5.30 11.92
CA ILE A 98 3.28 4.44 12.02
C ILE A 98 2.96 3.30 12.98
N LEU A 99 3.00 2.07 12.47
CA LEU A 99 2.77 0.86 13.27
C LEU A 99 4.08 0.34 13.87
N MET A 100 5.11 0.24 13.06
CA MET A 100 6.45 -0.17 13.47
C MET A 100 7.47 0.80 12.87
N PRO A 101 8.19 1.57 13.70
CA PRO A 101 9.27 2.43 13.21
C PRO A 101 10.31 1.62 12.45
N ALA A 102 10.98 2.24 11.48
CA ALA A 102 12.05 1.61 10.73
C ALA A 102 13.20 1.19 11.67
N ALA A 103 13.60 -0.07 11.58
CA ALA A 103 14.66 -0.64 12.40
C ALA A 103 15.26 -1.87 11.73
N THR A 104 16.43 -2.29 12.20
CA THR A 104 17.02 -3.57 11.81
C THR A 104 16.15 -4.70 12.34
N LYS A 105 15.88 -5.69 11.50
CA LYS A 105 15.04 -6.83 11.82
C LYS A 105 15.88 -8.06 12.15
N GLU A 106 15.31 -9.00 12.92
CA GLU A 106 15.99 -10.24 13.32
C GLU A 106 16.44 -11.06 12.12
N TRP A 107 15.67 -11.05 11.03
CA TRP A 107 16.01 -11.75 9.79
C TRP A 107 17.12 -11.08 8.96
N GLY A 108 17.72 -9.98 9.46
CA GLY A 108 18.87 -9.30 8.86
C GLY A 108 18.55 -8.16 7.92
N GLY A 109 17.27 -7.87 7.68
CA GLY A 109 16.84 -6.73 6.88
C GLY A 109 16.59 -5.48 7.72
N TYR A 110 16.18 -4.41 7.03
CA TYR A 110 15.81 -3.13 7.64
C TYR A 110 14.43 -2.71 7.13
N GLY A 111 13.54 -2.32 8.01
CA GLY A 111 12.21 -1.92 7.58
C GLY A 111 11.31 -1.42 8.68
N GLY A 112 10.18 -0.90 8.25
CA GLY A 112 9.10 -0.42 9.11
C GLY A 112 7.75 -0.67 8.47
N SER A 113 6.68 -0.30 9.16
CA SER A 113 5.34 -0.41 8.62
C SER A 113 4.46 0.75 9.04
N PHE A 114 3.50 1.07 8.18
CA PHE A 114 2.49 2.08 8.47
C PHE A 114 1.13 1.61 7.97
N ALA A 115 0.08 2.19 8.54
CA ALA A 115 -1.28 2.03 8.06
C ALA A 115 -1.71 3.28 7.29
N ASP A 116 -2.37 3.08 6.15
CA ASP A 116 -2.99 4.17 5.40
C ASP A 116 -4.26 4.68 6.10
N PRO A 117 -4.96 5.70 5.57
CA PRO A 117 -6.17 6.24 6.20
C PRO A 117 -7.29 5.23 6.43
N ASP A 118 -7.34 4.14 5.68
CA ASP A 118 -8.33 3.07 5.83
C ASP A 118 -7.82 1.88 6.65
N GLY A 119 -6.59 1.94 7.14
CA GLY A 119 -6.00 0.88 7.95
C GLY A 119 -5.26 -0.18 7.14
N TYR A 120 -5.08 -0.01 5.85
CA TYR A 120 -4.28 -0.94 5.05
C TYR A 120 -2.80 -0.80 5.41
N ILE A 121 -2.17 -1.95 5.64
CA ILE A 121 -0.80 -1.99 6.14
C ILE A 121 0.19 -2.08 4.99
N TRP A 122 1.16 -1.18 5.01
CA TRP A 122 2.33 -1.19 4.13
C TRP A 122 3.57 -1.54 4.95
N SER A 123 4.29 -2.54 4.50
CA SER A 123 5.61 -2.90 5.03
C SER A 123 6.67 -2.41 4.04
N ILE A 124 7.51 -1.52 4.51
CA ILE A 124 8.60 -0.93 3.71
C ILE A 124 9.90 -1.59 4.14
N GLY A 125 10.63 -2.16 3.19
CA GLY A 125 11.79 -2.96 3.55
C GLY A 125 12.96 -2.90 2.59
N TYR A 126 14.13 -3.23 3.14
CA TYR A 126 15.38 -3.41 2.43
C TYR A 126 16.13 -4.61 2.99
N SER A 127 16.76 -5.37 2.12
CA SER A 127 17.69 -6.44 2.52
C SER A 127 18.86 -6.49 1.54
N ALA A 128 20.08 -6.43 2.08
CA ALA A 128 21.30 -6.54 1.29
C ALA A 128 21.51 -7.93 0.69
N GLN A 129 20.80 -8.95 1.22
CA GLN A 129 20.96 -10.36 0.81
C GLN A 129 19.99 -10.78 -0.29
N GLY A 130 19.02 -9.93 -0.63
CA GLY A 130 17.99 -10.25 -1.60
C GLY A 130 18.43 -10.01 -3.04
N LYS A 131 18.99 -11.02 -3.71
CA LYS A 131 19.37 -10.90 -5.13
C LYS A 131 18.16 -10.88 -6.06
N ASP A 132 17.09 -11.53 -5.66
CA ASP A 132 15.87 -11.69 -6.46
C ASP A 132 14.66 -11.00 -5.84
N GLN A 133 14.90 -9.90 -5.12
CA GLN A 133 13.82 -9.13 -4.50
C GLN A 133 13.00 -8.38 -5.56
N PRO A 134 11.67 -8.37 -5.42
CA PRO A 134 10.82 -7.59 -6.31
C PRO A 134 10.88 -6.10 -5.96
N TYR A 135 12.03 -5.48 -6.23
CA TYR A 135 12.24 -4.07 -5.94
C TYR A 135 11.20 -3.18 -6.61
N ALA A 136 10.65 -2.24 -5.86
CA ALA A 136 9.68 -1.27 -6.35
C ALA A 136 10.37 -0.06 -7.01
N GLU A 137 11.62 0.20 -6.62
CA GLU A 137 12.42 1.28 -7.20
C GLU A 137 13.92 1.01 -7.10
#